data_e8c318e890269c68ec773b4837ea146d
#
_entry.id   e8c318e890269c68ec773b4837ea146d
#
_cell.length_a   1.000
_cell.length_b   1.000
_cell.length_c   1.000
_cell.angle_alpha   90.00
_cell.angle_beta   90.00
_cell.angle_gamma   90.00
#
_symmetry.space_group_name_H-M   'P 1'
#
loop_
_entity.id
_entity.type
_entity.pdbx_description
1 polymer ?
#
loop_
_entity_poly.entity_id
_entity_poly.type
_entity_poly.pdbx_seq_one_letter_code
_entity_poly.pdbx_strand_id
1 'polypeptide(L)'
;MISYNLDFLKTKHGIFHSLSSDLYIGNSMKLYGEYSEIELSIIMKFITEGDYVFDIGANIGAFTIPFLKKIGRSGKVFSFEPQKEIFEILKMNIKNN
;
A
#
# COMPACT_ATOMS: atom_id res chain seq x y z
N MET A 1 -4.12 12.77 14.92
CA MET A 1 -2.73 12.35 15.19
C MET A 1 -2.70 10.86 15.50
N ILE A 2 -1.77 10.15 14.91
CA ILE A 2 -1.55 8.73 15.23
C ILE A 2 -0.64 8.66 16.44
N SER A 3 -1.11 7.98 17.50
CA SER A 3 -0.36 7.81 18.75
C SER A 3 0.23 6.40 18.89
N TYR A 4 0.35 5.67 17.79
CA TYR A 4 0.88 4.32 17.79
C TYR A 4 2.35 4.31 17.39
N ASN A 5 3.07 3.27 17.82
CA ASN A 5 4.41 3.03 17.31
C ASN A 5 4.35 2.60 15.86
N LEU A 6 5.07 3.30 15.02
CA LEU A 6 5.14 3.01 13.59
C LEU A 6 6.54 2.57 13.21
N ASP A 7 6.62 1.56 12.37
CA ASP A 7 7.84 1.19 11.69
C ASP A 7 7.93 1.93 10.36
N PHE A 8 9.14 2.24 9.96
CA PHE A 8 9.45 2.85 8.67
C PHE A 8 10.19 1.82 7.83
N LEU A 9 9.58 1.40 6.74
CA LEU A 9 10.02 0.24 5.97
C LEU A 9 10.35 0.62 4.53
N LYS A 10 11.54 0.26 4.09
CA LYS A 10 11.92 0.34 2.67
C LYS A 10 11.54 -0.98 2.01
N THR A 11 10.74 -0.89 0.96
CA THR A 11 10.25 -2.07 0.26
C THR A 11 10.54 -1.98 -1.23
N LYS A 12 10.29 -3.09 -1.91
CA LYS A 12 10.39 -3.21 -3.36
C LYS A 12 9.54 -2.17 -4.10
N HIS A 13 8.40 -1.76 -3.52
CA HIS A 13 7.46 -0.85 -4.17
C HIS A 13 7.45 0.57 -3.61
N GLY A 14 8.28 0.84 -2.64
CA GLY A 14 8.38 2.17 -2.04
C GLY A 14 8.60 2.13 -0.54
N ILE A 15 8.32 3.27 0.08
CA ILE A 15 8.54 3.46 1.51
C ILE A 15 7.20 3.40 2.23
N PHE A 16 7.10 2.53 3.24
CA PHE A 16 5.87 2.33 3.98
C PHE A 16 6.05 2.60 5.46
N HIS A 17 5.01 3.19 6.05
CA HIS A 17 4.80 3.13 7.49
C HIS A 17 3.84 1.99 7.78
N SER A 18 4.06 1.29 8.87
CA SER A 18 3.12 0.28 9.38
C SER A 18 3.13 0.32 10.90
N LEU A 19 2.07 -0.20 11.51
CA LEU A 19 2.08 -0.40 12.96
C LEU A 19 3.18 -1.39 13.32
N SER A 20 3.97 -1.08 14.35
CA SER A 20 5.02 -2.00 14.83
C SER A 20 4.45 -3.34 15.29
N SER A 21 3.17 -3.35 15.66
CA SER A 21 2.43 -4.56 16.05
C SER A 21 1.84 -5.35 14.91
N ASP A 22 1.97 -4.89 13.67
CA ASP A 22 1.43 -5.58 12.50
C ASP A 22 2.22 -6.86 12.23
N LEU A 23 1.58 -8.01 12.48
CA LEU A 23 2.19 -9.33 12.35
C LEU A 23 2.18 -9.86 10.92
N TYR A 24 1.44 -9.26 10.02
CA TYR A 24 1.23 -9.76 8.66
C TYR A 24 1.90 -8.88 7.60
N ILE A 25 1.25 -7.79 7.22
CA ILE A 25 1.74 -6.94 6.13
C ILE A 25 3.05 -6.25 6.53
N GLY A 26 3.06 -5.55 7.64
CA GLY A 26 4.25 -4.84 8.12
C GLY A 26 5.39 -5.79 8.39
N ASN A 27 5.13 -6.92 9.01
CA ASN A 27 6.16 -7.90 9.31
C ASN A 27 6.76 -8.51 8.04
N SER A 28 5.93 -8.82 7.04
CA SER A 28 6.40 -9.32 5.75
C SER A 28 7.31 -8.29 5.06
N MET A 29 6.90 -7.04 5.04
CA MET A 29 7.70 -5.95 4.46
C MET A 29 9.03 -5.76 5.20
N LYS A 30 9.01 -5.89 6.52
CA LYS A 30 10.21 -5.77 7.35
C LYS A 30 11.21 -6.89 7.08
N LEU A 31 10.72 -8.12 6.95
CA LEU A 31 11.57 -9.29 6.77
C LEU A 31 12.01 -9.49 5.33
N TYR A 32 11.14 -9.20 4.37
CA TYR A 32 11.35 -9.55 2.97
C TYR A 32 11.35 -8.36 2.01
N GLY A 33 10.99 -7.18 2.47
CA GLY A 33 10.84 -6.00 1.62
C GLY A 33 9.64 -6.07 0.68
N GLU A 34 8.71 -6.99 0.92
CA GLU A 34 7.54 -7.19 0.07
C GLU A 34 6.40 -7.84 0.83
N TYR A 35 5.19 -7.74 0.27
CA TYR A 35 4.00 -8.41 0.79
C TYR A 35 3.14 -8.89 -0.37
N SER A 36 2.81 -10.19 -0.36
CA SER A 36 1.90 -10.81 -1.34
C SER A 36 2.32 -10.55 -2.79
N GLU A 37 3.61 -10.60 -3.05
CA GLU A 37 4.19 -10.18 -4.33
C GLU A 37 3.70 -11.02 -5.51
N ILE A 38 3.44 -12.31 -5.31
CA ILE A 38 2.94 -13.20 -6.36
C ILE A 38 1.54 -12.75 -6.80
N GLU A 39 0.64 -12.52 -5.84
CA GLU A 39 -0.71 -12.02 -6.14
C GLU A 39 -0.66 -10.66 -6.82
N LEU A 40 0.14 -9.76 -6.28
CA LEU A 40 0.31 -8.44 -6.84
C LEU A 40 0.80 -8.50 -8.30
N SER A 41 1.80 -9.33 -8.57
CA SER A 41 2.35 -9.45 -9.92
C SER A 41 1.31 -9.96 -10.93
N ILE A 42 0.41 -10.82 -10.50
CA ILE A 42 -0.68 -11.32 -11.34
C ILE A 42 -1.69 -10.19 -11.61
N ILE A 43 -2.12 -9.48 -10.58
CA ILE A 43 -3.08 -8.38 -10.70
C ILE A 43 -2.53 -7.28 -11.61
N MET A 44 -1.25 -6.95 -11.46
CA MET A 44 -0.60 -5.90 -12.24
C MET A 44 -0.62 -6.17 -13.75
N LYS A 45 -0.76 -7.41 -14.17
CA LYS A 45 -0.90 -7.75 -15.60
C LYS A 45 -2.21 -7.25 -16.21
N PHE A 46 -3.22 -7.01 -15.38
CA PHE A 46 -4.53 -6.53 -15.82
C PHE A 46 -4.67 -5.00 -15.73
N ILE A 47 -3.65 -4.33 -15.21
CA ILE A 47 -3.67 -2.88 -15.01
C ILE A 47 -2.76 -2.22 -16.04
N THR A 48 -3.30 -1.20 -16.73
CA THR A 48 -2.56 -0.43 -17.71
C THR A 48 -2.57 1.06 -17.36
N GLU A 49 -1.69 1.80 -17.99
CA GLU A 49 -1.62 3.26 -17.82
C GLU A 49 -2.97 3.90 -18.14
N GLY A 50 -3.41 4.80 -17.27
CA GLY A 50 -4.68 5.51 -17.42
C GLY A 50 -5.88 4.83 -16.80
N ASP A 51 -5.74 3.62 -16.29
CA ASP A 51 -6.85 2.88 -15.67
C ASP A 51 -7.37 3.55 -14.40
N TYR A 52 -8.64 3.29 -14.11
CA TYR A 52 -9.25 3.60 -12.82
C TYR A 52 -9.38 2.30 -12.06
N VAL A 53 -8.78 2.24 -10.89
CA VAL A 53 -8.68 1.03 -10.07
C VAL A 53 -9.32 1.26 -8.71
N PHE A 54 -10.13 0.31 -8.27
CA PHE A 54 -10.71 0.32 -6.93
C PHE A 54 -9.96 -0.70 -6.08
N ASP A 55 -9.36 -0.23 -4.99
CA ASP A 55 -8.65 -1.07 -4.02
C ASP A 55 -9.50 -1.15 -2.75
N ILE A 56 -10.29 -2.21 -2.66
CA ILE A 56 -11.22 -2.41 -1.55
C ILE A 56 -10.52 -3.19 -0.45
N GLY A 57 -10.45 -2.62 0.76
CA GLY A 57 -9.66 -3.17 1.84
C GLY A 57 -8.18 -2.87 1.66
N ALA A 58 -7.88 -1.60 1.35
CA ALA A 58 -6.53 -1.18 0.96
C ALA A 58 -5.48 -1.33 2.07
N ASN A 59 -5.91 -1.42 3.32
CA ASN A 59 -5.04 -1.50 4.48
C ASN A 59 -4.00 -0.36 4.47
N ILE A 60 -2.73 -0.64 4.66
CA ILE A 60 -1.68 0.40 4.64
C ILE A 60 -1.26 0.81 3.23
N GLY A 61 -1.84 0.22 2.20
CA GLY A 61 -1.57 0.57 0.81
C GLY A 61 -0.57 -0.31 0.10
N ALA A 62 -0.39 -1.55 0.58
CA ALA A 62 0.57 -2.48 -0.03
C ALA A 62 0.33 -2.70 -1.52
N PHE A 63 -0.94 -2.66 -1.95
CA PHE A 63 -1.32 -2.77 -3.36
C PHE A 63 -1.60 -1.40 -3.97
N THR A 64 -2.16 -0.46 -3.20
CA THR A 64 -2.45 0.90 -3.67
C THR A 64 -1.21 1.56 -4.27
N ILE A 65 -0.07 1.49 -3.59
CA ILE A 65 1.15 2.18 -4.05
C ILE A 65 1.66 1.62 -5.38
N PRO A 66 1.81 0.29 -5.56
CA PRO A 66 2.12 -0.25 -6.88
C PRO A 66 1.11 0.11 -7.97
N PHE A 67 -0.18 0.11 -7.65
CA PHE A 67 -1.22 0.50 -8.61
C PHE A 67 -1.05 1.94 -9.07
N LEU A 68 -0.81 2.85 -8.14
CA LEU A 68 -0.59 4.27 -8.46
C LEU A 68 0.58 4.44 -9.42
N LYS A 69 1.66 3.73 -9.21
CA LYS A 69 2.83 3.80 -10.09
C LYS A 69 2.55 3.23 -11.48
N LYS A 70 1.73 2.18 -11.55
CA LYS A 70 1.39 1.54 -12.83
C LYS A 70 0.46 2.40 -13.69
N ILE A 71 -0.57 2.99 -13.10
CA ILE A 71 -1.58 3.73 -13.86
C ILE A 71 -1.12 5.11 -14.31
N GLY A 72 -0.10 5.67 -13.66
CA GLY A 72 0.45 6.97 -14.02
C GLY A 72 -0.50 8.14 -13.74
N ARG A 73 -0.21 9.29 -14.34
CA ARG A 73 -0.93 10.54 -14.06
C ARG A 73 -2.35 10.58 -14.61
N SER A 74 -2.63 9.84 -15.66
CA SER A 74 -3.95 9.84 -16.31
C SER A 74 -4.94 8.90 -15.65
N GLY A 75 -4.48 8.01 -14.78
CA GLY A 75 -5.31 7.07 -14.06
C GLY A 75 -5.67 7.57 -12.67
N LYS A 76 -6.48 6.77 -11.97
CA LYS A 76 -6.85 7.02 -10.58
C LYS A 76 -6.99 5.70 -9.82
N VAL A 77 -6.56 5.71 -8.56
CA VAL A 77 -6.85 4.62 -7.62
C VAL A 77 -7.77 5.16 -6.54
N PHE A 78 -8.86 4.43 -6.30
CA PHE A 78 -9.80 4.71 -5.23
C PHE A 78 -9.61 3.64 -4.16
N SER A 79 -8.98 4.01 -3.06
CA SER A 79 -8.65 3.07 -1.98
C SER A 79 -9.62 3.24 -0.83
N PHE A 80 -10.14 2.12 -0.34
CA PHE A 80 -11.12 2.07 0.74
C PHE A 80 -10.57 1.25 1.89
N GLU A 81 -10.48 1.88 3.06
CA GLU A 81 -10.02 1.24 4.28
C GLU A 81 -10.90 1.70 5.44
N PRO A 82 -11.71 0.80 6.05
CA PRO A 82 -12.66 1.20 7.08
C PRO A 82 -12.06 1.43 8.45
N GLN A 83 -10.90 0.86 8.75
CA GLN A 83 -10.24 1.05 10.05
C GLN A 83 -9.57 2.42 10.09
N LYS A 84 -10.04 3.28 10.98
CA LYS A 84 -9.60 4.68 11.05
C LYS A 84 -8.09 4.84 11.18
N GLU A 85 -7.48 4.10 12.08
CA GLU A 85 -6.03 4.17 12.33
C GLU A 85 -5.24 3.70 11.12
N ILE A 86 -5.68 2.63 10.50
CA ILE A 86 -5.04 2.09 9.30
C ILE A 86 -5.23 3.04 8.12
N PHE A 87 -6.40 3.66 8.01
CA PHE A 87 -6.66 4.66 6.99
C PHE A 87 -5.71 5.86 7.09
N GLU A 88 -5.39 6.31 8.30
CA GLU A 88 -4.41 7.38 8.50
C GLU A 88 -3.01 6.96 8.03
N ILE A 89 -2.62 5.72 8.26
CA ILE A 89 -1.36 5.19 7.77
C ILE A 89 -1.37 5.07 6.24
N LEU A 90 -2.47 4.62 5.66
CA LEU A 90 -2.66 4.58 4.21
C LEU A 90 -2.45 5.96 3.57
N LYS A 91 -3.08 6.99 4.13
CA LYS A 91 -2.89 8.36 3.64
C LYS A 91 -1.42 8.81 3.70
N MET A 92 -0.76 8.48 4.80
CA MET A 92 0.66 8.75 4.98
C MET A 92 1.50 8.08 3.89
N ASN A 93 1.23 6.81 3.62
CA ASN A 93 1.96 6.04 2.62
C ASN A 93 1.72 6.57 1.20
N ILE A 94 0.50 6.96 0.89
CA ILE A 94 0.20 7.60 -0.40
C ILE A 94 0.97 8.90 -0.54
N LYS A 95 0.97 9.73 0.50
CA LYS A 95 1.67 11.02 0.48
C LYS A 95 3.18 10.86 0.29
N ASN A 96 3.77 9.82 0.85
CA ASN A 96 5.22 9.62 0.86
C ASN A 96 5.75 8.87 -0.38
N ASN A 97 4.87 8.48 -1.23
CA ASN A 97 5.22 7.78 -2.47
C ASN A 97 4.63 8.48 -3.69
#